data_e595c6244efcea93bddf50c9cbf5bc6e
#
_entry.id   e595c6244efcea93bddf50c9cbf5bc6e
#
_cell.length_a   1.000
_cell.length_b   1.000
_cell.length_c   1.000
_cell.angle_alpha   90.00
_cell.angle_beta   90.00
_cell.angle_gamma   90.00
#
_symmetry.space_group_name_H-M   'P 1'
#
loop_
_entity.id
_entity.type
_entity.pdbx_description
1 polymer ?
#
loop_
_entity_poly.entity_id
_entity_poly.type
_entity_poly.pdbx_seq_one_letter_code
_entity_poly.pdbx_strand_id
1 'polypeptide(L)'
;MNCLFWNIRGIGKGERSMTIRKFVEQKKVSFMGLVETKHRRSIRNRMKRMWGNEEYEICEVYASETNRGGVIAAWDTKTFNVSNKHSGSRWILLEGCVKNFNFECCVGVIYGHNDRVGRFAMFEELKQLMLAISKPILLLGDFNVVLHPRERIRSFRCDRSMREFSEWIIDLGLIDIPLHGVKFTWRRNESKSKLGRGLCCQAWMRNSQI
;
A
#
# COMPACT_ATOMS: atom_id res chain seq x y z
N MET A 1 -10.99 0.63 11.18
CA MET A 1 -9.69 1.28 10.92
C MET A 1 -9.72 1.97 9.57
N ASN A 2 -9.54 3.30 9.51
CA ASN A 2 -9.53 4.06 8.25
C ASN A 2 -8.12 4.07 7.66
N CYS A 3 -7.96 3.54 6.45
CA CYS A 3 -6.67 3.43 5.78
C CYS A 3 -6.54 4.46 4.65
N LEU A 4 -5.41 5.16 4.60
CA LEU A 4 -5.01 6.03 3.49
C LEU A 4 -3.83 5.40 2.76
N PHE A 5 -3.91 5.26 1.45
CA PHE A 5 -2.78 4.93 0.60
C PHE A 5 -2.52 6.05 -0.41
N TRP A 6 -1.24 6.43 -0.58
CA TRP A 6 -0.87 7.47 -1.52
C TRP A 6 0.52 7.23 -2.16
N ASN A 7 0.57 7.20 -3.49
CA ASN A 7 1.83 7.35 -4.21
C ASN A 7 2.16 8.84 -4.29
N ILE A 8 3.09 9.31 -3.43
CA ILE A 8 3.38 10.75 -3.26
C ILE A 8 4.44 11.29 -4.21
N ARG A 9 5.06 10.43 -5.03
CA ARG A 9 6.10 10.83 -6.01
C ARG A 9 7.18 11.73 -5.42
N GLY A 10 7.66 11.36 -4.23
CA GLY A 10 8.63 12.10 -3.42
C GLY A 10 7.98 12.95 -2.33
N ILE A 11 8.53 12.86 -1.12
CA ILE A 11 8.04 13.59 0.06
C ILE A 11 8.17 15.12 -0.09
N GLY A 12 9.06 15.62 -0.96
CA GLY A 12 9.13 16.99 -1.44
C GLY A 12 8.94 18.11 -0.42
N LYS A 13 8.49 19.27 -0.89
CA LYS A 13 8.25 20.51 -0.12
C LYS A 13 6.98 20.43 0.74
N GLY A 14 6.86 21.30 1.74
CA GLY A 14 5.85 21.27 2.79
C GLY A 14 4.36 21.21 2.39
N GLU A 15 4.00 21.66 1.18
CA GLU A 15 2.62 21.67 0.68
C GLU A 15 1.95 20.27 0.66
N ARG A 16 2.72 19.23 0.28
CA ARG A 16 2.20 17.85 0.30
C ARG A 16 1.95 17.34 1.70
N SER A 17 2.81 17.70 2.65
CA SER A 17 2.62 17.34 4.05
C SER A 17 1.33 17.94 4.61
N MET A 18 1.02 19.18 4.25
CA MET A 18 -0.23 19.85 4.64
C MET A 18 -1.47 19.20 4.00
N THR A 19 -1.36 18.79 2.74
CA THR A 19 -2.45 18.09 2.06
C THR A 19 -2.73 16.74 2.73
N ILE A 20 -1.68 15.96 3.01
CA ILE A 20 -1.81 14.67 3.71
C ILE A 20 -2.43 14.89 5.09
N ARG A 21 -1.97 15.88 5.85
CA ARG A 21 -2.52 16.21 7.15
C ARG A 21 -4.03 16.49 7.10
N LYS A 22 -4.50 17.30 6.15
CA LYS A 22 -5.93 17.56 5.95
C LYS A 22 -6.72 16.25 5.74
N PHE A 23 -6.20 15.31 4.93
CA PHE A 23 -6.83 14.01 4.74
C PHE A 23 -6.84 13.18 6.01
N VAL A 24 -5.71 13.12 6.75
CA VAL A 24 -5.63 12.39 8.02
C VAL A 24 -6.69 12.88 9.00
N GLU A 25 -6.81 14.20 9.17
CA GLU A 25 -7.77 14.81 10.07
C GLU A 25 -9.23 14.60 9.61
N GLN A 26 -9.55 14.95 8.35
CA GLN A 26 -10.91 14.90 7.81
C GLN A 26 -11.46 13.47 7.72
N LYS A 27 -10.61 12.51 7.39
CA LYS A 27 -11.01 11.09 7.23
C LYS A 27 -10.72 10.24 8.45
N LYS A 28 -10.25 10.84 9.54
CA LYS A 28 -9.86 10.13 10.78
C LYS A 28 -9.00 8.91 10.47
N VAL A 29 -7.94 9.14 9.68
CA VAL A 29 -7.04 8.08 9.22
C VAL A 29 -6.29 7.51 10.42
N SER A 30 -6.31 6.19 10.55
CA SER A 30 -5.60 5.45 11.59
C SER A 30 -4.50 4.53 11.05
N PHE A 31 -4.44 4.36 9.74
CA PHE A 31 -3.33 3.70 9.04
C PHE A 31 -3.01 4.41 7.73
N MET A 32 -1.73 4.66 7.45
CA MET A 32 -1.29 5.36 6.24
C MET A 32 -0.12 4.64 5.58
N GLY A 33 -0.31 4.28 4.31
CA GLY A 33 0.74 3.78 3.42
C GLY A 33 1.17 4.84 2.43
N LEU A 34 2.45 5.19 2.42
CA LEU A 34 3.04 6.10 1.45
C LEU A 34 4.10 5.39 0.63
N VAL A 35 4.03 5.51 -0.70
CA VAL A 35 5.02 4.92 -1.60
C VAL A 35 5.63 5.95 -2.53
N GLU A 36 6.75 5.59 -3.16
CA GLU A 36 7.57 6.52 -3.96
C GLU A 36 8.01 7.75 -3.16
N THR A 37 8.32 7.54 -1.89
CA THR A 37 8.65 8.60 -0.94
C THR A 37 10.00 9.24 -1.23
N LYS A 38 10.92 8.52 -1.88
CA LYS A 38 12.27 8.95 -2.28
C LYS A 38 13.15 9.44 -1.11
N HIS A 39 12.84 9.03 0.11
CA HIS A 39 13.62 9.37 1.28
C HIS A 39 14.78 8.39 1.50
N ARG A 40 15.90 8.89 1.97
CA ARG A 40 17.13 8.13 2.28
C ARG A 40 17.49 8.14 3.75
N ARG A 41 16.81 8.95 4.54
CA ARG A 41 16.97 9.09 5.98
C ARG A 41 15.60 9.12 6.62
N SER A 42 15.52 8.78 7.90
CA SER A 42 14.24 8.82 8.60
C SER A 42 13.55 10.18 8.49
N ILE A 43 12.25 10.11 8.24
CA ILE A 43 11.39 11.29 8.09
C ILE A 43 10.48 11.51 9.29
N ARG A 44 10.78 10.92 10.44
CA ARG A 44 9.96 11.00 11.65
C ARG A 44 9.48 12.42 11.95
N ASN A 45 10.35 13.43 11.85
CA ASN A 45 9.96 14.83 12.03
C ASN A 45 8.96 15.36 10.99
N ARG A 46 8.99 14.83 9.76
CA ARG A 46 7.99 15.18 8.72
C ARG A 46 6.69 14.43 8.95
N MET A 47 6.78 13.21 9.43
CA MET A 47 5.60 12.41 9.78
C MET A 47 4.78 13.09 10.88
N LYS A 48 5.41 13.68 11.91
CA LYS A 48 4.71 14.48 12.92
C LYS A 48 3.86 15.60 12.30
N ARG A 49 4.37 16.28 11.26
CA ARG A 49 3.60 17.31 10.54
C ARG A 49 2.45 16.74 9.71
N MET A 50 2.62 15.56 9.12
CA MET A 50 1.59 14.90 8.32
C MET A 50 0.53 14.22 9.17
N TRP A 51 0.94 13.63 10.30
CA TRP A 51 0.02 12.92 11.20
C TRP A 51 -0.78 13.86 12.09
N GLY A 52 -0.14 14.90 12.60
CA GLY A 52 -0.80 15.96 13.40
C GLY A 52 -0.69 15.82 14.91
N ASN A 53 -0.28 14.66 15.43
CA ASN A 53 0.00 14.43 16.85
C ASN A 53 1.22 13.51 17.00
N GLU A 54 1.55 13.09 18.24
CA GLU A 54 2.67 12.20 18.53
C GLU A 54 2.26 10.74 18.77
N GLU A 55 0.98 10.42 18.65
CA GLU A 55 0.40 9.10 18.95
C GLU A 55 0.44 8.17 17.72
N TYR A 56 1.60 8.10 17.07
CA TYR A 56 1.81 7.24 15.91
C TYR A 56 3.15 6.52 15.97
N GLU A 57 3.21 5.40 15.30
CA GLU A 57 4.44 4.71 14.95
C GLU A 57 4.63 4.65 13.44
N ILE A 58 5.87 4.39 13.03
CA ILE A 58 6.24 4.24 11.62
C ILE A 58 7.14 3.02 11.41
N CYS A 59 7.01 2.45 10.21
CA CYS A 59 7.97 1.54 9.61
C CYS A 59 8.40 2.13 8.26
N GLU A 60 9.71 2.16 8.00
CA GLU A 60 10.29 2.83 6.83
C GLU A 60 11.17 1.88 6.05
N VAL A 61 10.99 1.85 4.73
CA VAL A 61 11.94 1.28 3.75
C VAL A 61 12.48 2.42 2.91
N TYR A 62 13.79 2.61 2.94
CA TYR A 62 14.44 3.74 2.28
C TYR A 62 14.48 3.56 0.76
N ALA A 63 14.55 4.69 0.06
CA ALA A 63 14.78 4.69 -1.37
C ALA A 63 16.20 4.17 -1.69
N SER A 64 16.35 3.55 -2.88
CA SER A 64 17.64 3.14 -3.40
C SER A 64 18.58 4.34 -3.58
N GLU A 65 19.88 4.08 -3.80
CA GLU A 65 20.88 5.11 -4.07
C GLU A 65 20.53 6.01 -5.27
N THR A 66 19.78 5.48 -6.23
CA THR A 66 19.25 6.22 -7.38
C THR A 66 17.98 7.04 -7.09
N ASN A 67 17.61 7.26 -5.81
CA ASN A 67 16.39 7.94 -5.38
C ASN A 67 15.09 7.30 -5.91
N ARG A 68 15.09 5.98 -6.12
CA ARG A 68 13.89 5.25 -6.54
C ARG A 68 13.31 4.46 -5.38
N GLY A 69 11.98 4.45 -5.27
CA GLY A 69 11.27 3.70 -4.24
C GLY A 69 11.06 4.51 -2.97
N GLY A 70 11.21 3.83 -1.85
CA GLY A 70 10.87 4.30 -0.53
C GLY A 70 9.40 4.03 -0.20
N VAL A 71 9.18 3.33 0.90
CA VAL A 71 7.86 2.94 1.41
C VAL A 71 7.78 3.33 2.87
N ILE A 72 6.62 3.80 3.30
CA ILE A 72 6.33 4.13 4.68
C ILE A 72 4.98 3.55 5.04
N ALA A 73 4.92 2.87 6.16
CA ALA A 73 3.70 2.56 6.87
C ALA A 73 3.68 3.36 8.18
N ALA A 74 2.59 4.08 8.44
CA ALA A 74 2.37 4.80 9.68
C ALA A 74 1.01 4.44 10.25
N TRP A 75 0.90 4.32 11.57
CA TRP A 75 -0.36 3.94 12.22
C TRP A 75 -0.54 4.63 13.57
N ASP A 76 -1.79 4.84 13.92
CA ASP A 76 -2.21 5.30 15.24
C ASP A 76 -2.06 4.16 16.24
N THR A 77 -1.24 4.37 17.27
CA THR A 77 -0.97 3.37 18.32
C THR A 77 -2.17 3.09 19.22
N LYS A 78 -3.15 3.97 19.26
CA LYS A 78 -4.41 3.73 19.97
C LYS A 78 -5.34 2.78 19.22
N THR A 79 -5.25 2.77 17.89
CA THR A 79 -6.11 1.98 17.01
C THR A 79 -5.50 0.63 16.66
N PHE A 80 -4.21 0.61 16.31
CA PHE A 80 -3.53 -0.59 15.83
C PHE A 80 -2.28 -0.91 16.66
N ASN A 81 -2.27 -2.09 17.27
CA ASN A 81 -1.13 -2.61 18.02
C ASN A 81 -0.34 -3.58 17.16
N VAL A 82 0.83 -3.20 16.69
CA VAL A 82 1.68 -4.02 15.84
C VAL A 82 2.50 -4.98 16.68
N SER A 83 2.39 -6.27 16.40
CA SER A 83 3.13 -7.36 17.06
C SER A 83 4.34 -7.82 16.27
N ASN A 84 4.29 -7.77 14.93
CA ASN A 84 5.39 -8.19 14.08
C ASN A 84 5.50 -7.29 12.83
N LYS A 85 6.74 -7.09 12.35
CA LYS A 85 7.06 -6.23 11.21
C LYS A 85 7.93 -7.00 10.21
N HIS A 86 7.48 -7.09 8.97
CA HIS A 86 8.23 -7.66 7.85
C HIS A 86 8.44 -6.58 6.80
N SER A 87 9.58 -6.57 6.15
CA SER A 87 9.85 -5.63 5.09
C SER A 87 10.83 -6.17 4.07
N GLY A 88 10.59 -5.88 2.80
CA GLY A 88 11.52 -6.06 1.70
C GLY A 88 11.96 -4.71 1.13
N SER A 89 12.55 -4.71 -0.04
CA SER A 89 13.06 -3.49 -0.67
C SER A 89 11.96 -2.49 -1.07
N ARG A 90 10.71 -2.96 -1.24
CA ARG A 90 9.58 -2.18 -1.77
C ARG A 90 8.24 -2.49 -1.13
N TRP A 91 8.24 -3.14 0.01
CA TRP A 91 7.02 -3.48 0.71
C TRP A 91 7.26 -3.53 2.23
N ILE A 92 6.18 -3.36 2.96
CA ILE A 92 6.09 -3.50 4.42
C ILE A 92 4.83 -4.30 4.71
N LEU A 93 4.92 -5.33 5.56
CA LEU A 93 3.78 -6.04 6.14
C LEU A 93 3.83 -5.92 7.66
N LEU A 94 2.72 -5.52 8.27
CA LEU A 94 2.59 -5.34 9.71
C LEU A 94 1.51 -6.27 10.24
N GLU A 95 1.90 -7.23 11.08
CA GLU A 95 0.96 -8.04 11.83
C GLU A 95 0.60 -7.36 13.13
N GLY A 96 -0.66 -7.42 13.53
CA GLY A 96 -1.11 -6.79 14.76
C GLY A 96 -2.60 -6.96 14.99
N CYS A 97 -3.09 -6.22 15.99
CA CYS A 97 -4.48 -6.23 16.41
C CYS A 97 -5.11 -4.84 16.28
N VAL A 98 -6.25 -4.75 15.60
CA VAL A 98 -7.11 -3.54 15.60
C VAL A 98 -7.87 -3.54 16.92
N LYS A 99 -7.43 -2.70 17.88
CA LYS A 99 -7.83 -2.74 19.29
C LYS A 99 -9.35 -2.66 19.51
N ASN A 100 -10.02 -1.74 18.79
CA ASN A 100 -11.46 -1.49 19.00
C ASN A 100 -12.35 -2.69 18.63
N PHE A 101 -11.84 -3.62 17.83
CA PHE A 101 -12.58 -4.79 17.35
C PHE A 101 -11.94 -6.11 17.80
N ASN A 102 -10.84 -6.03 18.55
CA ASN A 102 -9.99 -7.19 18.91
C ASN A 102 -9.71 -8.08 17.67
N PHE A 103 -9.39 -7.42 16.52
CA PHE A 103 -9.25 -8.07 15.23
C PHE A 103 -7.77 -8.23 14.88
N GLU A 104 -7.28 -9.47 14.99
CA GLU A 104 -5.93 -9.85 14.57
C GLU A 104 -5.86 -9.85 13.04
N CYS A 105 -4.87 -9.14 12.48
CA CYS A 105 -4.75 -8.98 11.04
C CYS A 105 -3.32 -8.65 10.61
N CYS A 106 -3.08 -8.69 9.30
CA CYS A 106 -1.87 -8.21 8.66
C CYS A 106 -2.23 -7.09 7.66
N VAL A 107 -1.58 -5.94 7.77
CA VAL A 107 -1.75 -4.82 6.85
C VAL A 107 -0.46 -4.57 6.10
N GLY A 108 -0.53 -4.55 4.76
CA GLY A 108 0.62 -4.37 3.89
C GLY A 108 0.58 -3.08 3.09
N VAL A 109 1.77 -2.49 2.86
CA VAL A 109 2.00 -1.37 1.94
C VAL A 109 2.96 -1.84 0.85
N ILE A 110 2.51 -1.83 -0.41
CA ILE A 110 3.22 -2.40 -1.56
C ILE A 110 3.57 -1.31 -2.56
N TYR A 111 4.82 -1.31 -3.05
CA TYR A 111 5.27 -0.51 -4.19
C TYR A 111 5.92 -1.39 -5.25
N GLY A 112 5.15 -1.86 -6.22
CA GLY A 112 5.58 -2.76 -7.29
C GLY A 112 6.76 -2.21 -8.09
N HIS A 113 7.62 -3.10 -8.56
CA HIS A 113 8.68 -2.74 -9.51
C HIS A 113 8.11 -2.28 -10.85
N ASN A 114 8.78 -1.35 -11.52
CA ASN A 114 8.36 -0.90 -12.85
C ASN A 114 8.61 -1.96 -13.93
N ASP A 115 9.67 -2.73 -13.78
CA ASP A 115 10.01 -3.84 -14.66
C ASP A 115 9.28 -5.12 -14.23
N ARG A 116 9.05 -6.01 -15.22
CA ARG A 116 8.31 -7.25 -14.99
C ARG A 116 9.06 -8.23 -14.10
N VAL A 117 10.39 -8.37 -14.29
CA VAL A 117 11.18 -9.38 -13.57
C VAL A 117 11.21 -9.07 -12.09
N GLY A 118 11.50 -7.83 -11.73
CA GLY A 118 11.47 -7.38 -10.33
C GLY A 118 10.08 -7.50 -9.69
N ARG A 119 8.98 -7.22 -10.45
CA ARG A 119 7.63 -7.44 -9.94
C ARG A 119 7.35 -8.91 -9.66
N PHE A 120 7.68 -9.79 -10.59
CA PHE A 120 7.47 -11.22 -10.42
C PHE A 120 8.23 -11.74 -9.20
N ALA A 121 9.51 -11.43 -9.07
CA ALA A 121 10.32 -11.82 -7.92
C ALA A 121 9.71 -11.32 -6.59
N MET A 122 9.26 -10.06 -6.55
CA MET A 122 8.60 -9.48 -5.37
C MET A 122 7.27 -10.20 -5.05
N PHE A 123 6.47 -10.57 -6.06
CA PHE A 123 5.23 -11.30 -5.84
C PHE A 123 5.46 -12.69 -5.30
N GLU A 124 6.49 -13.40 -5.77
CA GLU A 124 6.87 -14.71 -5.23
C GLU A 124 7.36 -14.60 -3.78
N GLU A 125 8.22 -13.62 -3.47
CA GLU A 125 8.67 -13.34 -2.10
C GLU A 125 7.48 -13.08 -1.16
N LEU A 126 6.55 -12.21 -1.56
CA LEU A 126 5.35 -11.89 -0.80
C LEU A 126 4.44 -13.10 -0.65
N LYS A 127 4.27 -13.92 -1.70
CA LYS A 127 3.45 -15.13 -1.68
C LYS A 127 3.94 -16.11 -0.61
N GLN A 128 5.24 -16.40 -0.58
CA GLN A 128 5.83 -17.29 0.42
C GLN A 128 5.60 -16.79 1.85
N LEU A 129 5.81 -15.49 2.08
CA LEU A 129 5.59 -14.89 3.39
C LEU A 129 4.10 -14.91 3.78
N MET A 130 3.21 -14.53 2.87
CA MET A 130 1.78 -14.43 3.14
C MET A 130 1.13 -15.80 3.39
N LEU A 131 1.63 -16.87 2.78
CA LEU A 131 1.19 -18.25 3.06
C LEU A 131 1.58 -18.72 4.47
N ALA A 132 2.64 -18.16 5.05
CA ALA A 132 3.05 -18.42 6.43
C ALA A 132 2.26 -17.59 7.46
N ILE A 133 1.62 -16.50 7.03
CA ILE A 133 0.82 -15.64 7.91
C ILE A 133 -0.61 -16.18 7.98
N SER A 134 -1.04 -16.63 9.16
CA SER A 134 -2.38 -17.18 9.40
C SER A 134 -3.47 -16.11 9.62
N LYS A 135 -3.10 -14.83 9.63
CA LYS A 135 -4.01 -13.70 9.90
C LYS A 135 -4.69 -13.19 8.64
N PRO A 136 -5.91 -12.62 8.72
CA PRO A 136 -6.53 -11.91 7.61
C PRO A 136 -5.64 -10.79 7.07
N ILE A 137 -5.52 -10.67 5.75
CA ILE A 137 -4.58 -9.78 5.08
C ILE A 137 -5.32 -8.67 4.33
N LEU A 138 -4.82 -7.43 4.47
CA LEU A 138 -5.14 -6.27 3.65
C LEU A 138 -3.84 -5.72 3.03
N LEU A 139 -3.78 -5.60 1.72
CA LEU A 139 -2.68 -4.96 1.00
C LEU A 139 -3.17 -3.66 0.36
N LEU A 140 -2.45 -2.58 0.60
CA LEU A 140 -2.66 -1.28 -0.03
C LEU A 140 -1.42 -0.96 -0.87
N GLY A 141 -1.58 -0.67 -2.15
CA GLY A 141 -0.36 -0.50 -2.94
C GLY A 141 -0.54 0.10 -4.32
N ASP A 142 0.59 0.58 -4.85
CA ASP A 142 0.82 0.78 -6.26
C ASP A 142 1.57 -0.45 -6.80
N PHE A 143 0.83 -1.35 -7.42
CA PHE A 143 1.37 -2.64 -7.89
C PHE A 143 2.14 -2.51 -9.21
N ASN A 144 2.12 -1.33 -9.84
CA ASN A 144 2.74 -1.04 -11.15
C ASN A 144 2.34 -2.02 -12.27
N VAL A 145 1.18 -2.65 -12.13
CA VAL A 145 0.54 -3.53 -13.10
C VAL A 145 -0.98 -3.39 -13.03
N VAL A 146 -1.65 -3.53 -14.15
CA VAL A 146 -3.11 -3.59 -14.22
C VAL A 146 -3.59 -5.04 -14.20
N LEU A 147 -4.79 -5.28 -13.68
CA LEU A 147 -5.38 -6.62 -13.61
C LEU A 147 -6.11 -7.00 -14.89
N HIS A 148 -6.74 -6.00 -15.55
CA HIS A 148 -7.51 -6.20 -16.78
C HIS A 148 -7.15 -5.14 -17.83
N PRO A 149 -7.24 -5.47 -19.15
CA PRO A 149 -7.01 -4.48 -20.22
C PRO A 149 -7.87 -3.22 -20.10
N ARG A 150 -9.12 -3.34 -19.62
CA ARG A 150 -10.05 -2.22 -19.40
C ARG A 150 -9.61 -1.23 -18.29
N GLU A 151 -8.60 -1.57 -17.53
CA GLU A 151 -7.98 -0.71 -16.50
C GLU A 151 -6.88 0.19 -17.08
N ARG A 152 -6.69 0.17 -18.39
CA ARG A 152 -5.72 0.98 -19.13
C ARG A 152 -6.41 1.64 -20.32
N ILE A 153 -6.12 2.91 -20.58
CA ILE A 153 -6.52 3.60 -21.81
C ILE A 153 -5.42 3.43 -22.83
N ARG A 154 -5.79 3.15 -24.08
CA ARG A 154 -4.93 2.94 -25.26
C ARG A 154 -4.15 1.63 -25.31
N SER A 155 -4.45 0.66 -24.47
CA SER A 155 -3.88 -0.68 -24.59
C SER A 155 -4.91 -1.71 -24.14
N PHE A 156 -5.44 -2.49 -25.08
CA PHE A 156 -6.46 -3.52 -24.83
C PHE A 156 -5.88 -4.94 -24.82
N ARG A 157 -4.57 -5.08 -24.96
CA ARG A 157 -3.92 -6.39 -24.97
C ARG A 157 -3.67 -6.88 -23.55
N CYS A 158 -4.03 -8.13 -23.27
CA CYS A 158 -3.60 -8.82 -22.08
C CYS A 158 -2.12 -9.20 -22.26
N ASP A 159 -1.28 -8.65 -21.42
CA ASP A 159 0.16 -8.96 -21.40
C ASP A 159 0.50 -10.01 -20.33
N ARG A 160 1.73 -10.51 -20.38
CA ARG A 160 2.20 -11.52 -19.43
C ARG A 160 2.17 -11.03 -17.97
N SER A 161 2.46 -9.75 -17.75
CA SER A 161 2.41 -9.17 -16.39
C SER A 161 1.02 -9.18 -15.80
N MET A 162 -0.03 -8.94 -16.61
CA MET A 162 -1.42 -9.03 -16.17
C MET A 162 -1.78 -10.45 -15.73
N ARG A 163 -1.36 -11.46 -16.51
CA ARG A 163 -1.61 -12.87 -16.17
C ARG A 163 -0.92 -13.26 -14.87
N GLU A 164 0.38 -12.99 -14.74
CA GLU A 164 1.15 -13.25 -13.53
C GLU A 164 0.53 -12.58 -12.29
N PHE A 165 0.05 -11.36 -12.43
CA PHE A 165 -0.61 -10.65 -11.33
C PHE A 165 -1.98 -11.24 -11.00
N SER A 166 -2.76 -11.64 -12.01
CA SER A 166 -4.05 -12.31 -11.82
C SER A 166 -3.89 -13.66 -11.12
N GLU A 167 -2.92 -14.47 -11.56
CA GLU A 167 -2.58 -15.75 -10.95
C GLU A 167 -2.17 -15.57 -9.48
N TRP A 168 -1.30 -14.60 -9.19
CA TRP A 168 -0.88 -14.27 -7.84
C TRP A 168 -2.04 -13.88 -6.91
N ILE A 169 -3.00 -13.10 -7.41
CA ILE A 169 -4.23 -12.73 -6.67
C ILE A 169 -5.09 -13.95 -6.40
N ILE A 170 -5.28 -14.83 -7.40
CA ILE A 170 -6.07 -16.05 -7.29
C ILE A 170 -5.44 -17.03 -6.30
N ASP A 171 -4.14 -17.29 -6.43
CA ASP A 171 -3.40 -18.23 -5.58
C ASP A 171 -3.46 -17.86 -4.10
N LEU A 172 -3.51 -16.55 -3.80
CA LEU A 172 -3.62 -16.03 -2.43
C LEU A 172 -5.06 -15.79 -1.97
N GLY A 173 -6.06 -16.11 -2.81
CA GLY A 173 -7.46 -15.86 -2.49
C GLY A 173 -7.79 -14.40 -2.20
N LEU A 174 -7.10 -13.46 -2.87
CA LEU A 174 -7.28 -12.03 -2.68
C LEU A 174 -8.43 -11.48 -3.53
N ILE A 175 -9.10 -10.46 -3.00
CA ILE A 175 -10.22 -9.75 -3.62
C ILE A 175 -9.80 -8.30 -3.85
N ASP A 176 -9.98 -7.78 -5.06
CA ASP A 176 -9.73 -6.36 -5.39
C ASP A 176 -10.89 -5.51 -4.84
N ILE A 177 -10.58 -4.66 -3.86
CA ILE A 177 -11.54 -3.76 -3.24
C ILE A 177 -11.95 -2.69 -4.27
N PRO A 178 -13.25 -2.50 -4.52
CA PRO A 178 -13.71 -1.47 -5.45
C PRO A 178 -13.24 -0.07 -5.04
N LEU A 179 -12.71 0.68 -6.00
CA LEU A 179 -12.37 2.10 -5.79
C LEU A 179 -13.61 2.97 -6.05
N HIS A 180 -13.93 3.83 -5.10
CA HIS A 180 -14.94 4.86 -5.29
C HIS A 180 -14.30 6.16 -5.83
N GLY A 181 -14.98 6.81 -6.78
CA GLY A 181 -14.56 8.10 -7.35
C GLY A 181 -13.65 7.94 -8.58
N VAL A 182 -12.34 7.83 -8.40
CA VAL A 182 -11.40 7.86 -9.53
C VAL A 182 -11.09 6.47 -10.04
N LYS A 183 -11.48 6.15 -11.27
CA LYS A 183 -11.19 4.85 -11.93
C LYS A 183 -9.71 4.61 -12.18
N PHE A 184 -8.93 5.65 -12.52
CA PHE A 184 -7.52 5.56 -12.87
C PHE A 184 -6.66 6.27 -11.84
N THR A 185 -5.75 5.56 -11.21
CA THR A 185 -4.86 6.07 -10.17
C THR A 185 -3.54 6.64 -10.71
N TRP A 186 -3.21 6.33 -11.97
CA TRP A 186 -2.04 6.85 -12.67
C TRP A 186 -2.41 7.52 -13.99
N ARG A 187 -1.75 8.67 -14.27
CA ARG A 187 -1.95 9.44 -15.51
C ARG A 187 -0.61 10.00 -16.01
N ARG A 188 -0.38 9.90 -17.31
CA ARG A 188 0.72 10.55 -18.01
C ARG A 188 0.26 10.89 -19.41
N ASN A 189 0.21 12.18 -19.74
CA ASN A 189 -0.41 12.67 -20.99
C ASN A 189 -1.82 12.09 -21.12
N GLU A 190 -2.11 11.47 -22.25
CA GLU A 190 -3.42 10.84 -22.51
C GLU A 190 -3.53 9.39 -21.98
N SER A 191 -2.42 8.80 -21.54
CA SER A 191 -2.42 7.45 -20.96
C SER A 191 -2.89 7.46 -19.52
N LYS A 192 -3.77 6.52 -19.18
CA LYS A 192 -4.30 6.34 -17.82
C LYS A 192 -4.30 4.87 -17.46
N SER A 193 -4.03 4.55 -16.19
CA SER A 193 -4.02 3.17 -15.68
C SER A 193 -4.47 3.10 -14.22
N LYS A 194 -5.13 1.98 -13.85
CA LYS A 194 -5.42 1.64 -12.44
C LYS A 194 -4.25 0.82 -11.90
N LEU A 195 -3.26 1.47 -11.29
CA LEU A 195 -2.07 0.83 -10.70
C LEU A 195 -2.17 0.71 -9.18
N GLY A 196 -2.81 1.70 -8.55
CA GLY A 196 -3.08 1.70 -7.11
C GLY A 196 -4.36 0.93 -6.82
N ARG A 197 -4.33 0.04 -5.81
CA ARG A 197 -5.49 -0.73 -5.37
C ARG A 197 -5.37 -1.22 -3.94
N GLY A 198 -6.49 -1.62 -3.35
CA GLY A 198 -6.57 -2.40 -2.14
C GLY A 198 -6.92 -3.86 -2.48
N LEU A 199 -6.18 -4.80 -1.92
CA LEU A 199 -6.45 -6.23 -2.04
C LEU A 199 -6.65 -6.81 -0.63
N CYS A 200 -7.67 -7.62 -0.41
CA CYS A 200 -7.85 -8.28 0.88
C CYS A 200 -8.33 -9.73 0.72
N CYS A 201 -8.08 -10.55 1.71
CA CYS A 201 -8.65 -11.89 1.75
C CYS A 201 -10.12 -11.87 2.20
N GLN A 202 -10.86 -12.95 1.94
CA GLN A 202 -12.28 -13.07 2.31
C GLN A 202 -12.52 -12.92 3.82
N ALA A 203 -11.60 -13.42 4.65
CA ALA A 203 -11.70 -13.28 6.10
C ALA A 203 -11.63 -11.82 6.55
N TRP A 204 -10.84 -10.98 5.88
CA TRP A 204 -10.84 -9.54 6.12
C TRP A 204 -12.20 -8.91 5.81
N MET A 205 -12.80 -9.24 4.66
CA MET A 205 -14.12 -8.71 4.26
C MET A 205 -15.23 -9.04 5.25
N ARG A 206 -15.21 -10.23 5.83
CA ARG A 206 -16.22 -10.67 6.82
C ARG A 206 -16.11 -9.96 8.15
N ASN A 207 -14.91 -9.56 8.55
CA ASN A 207 -14.64 -8.96 9.85
C ASN A 207 -14.50 -7.43 9.80
N SER A 208 -14.31 -6.86 8.61
CA SER A 208 -14.35 -5.41 8.41
C SER A 208 -15.80 -5.02 8.09
N GLN A 209 -16.44 -4.29 8.99
CA GLN A 209 -17.65 -3.53 8.63
C GLN A 209 -17.22 -2.42 7.66
N ILE A 210 -17.07 -2.78 6.39
CA ILE A 210 -16.78 -1.84 5.29
C ILE A 210 -18.12 -1.40 4.70
#